data_33b2ba21b3bef45c3a4ec5d964549dda
#
_entry.id   33b2ba21b3bef45c3a4ec5d964549dda
#
_cell.length_a   1.000
_cell.length_b   1.000
_cell.length_c   1.000
_cell.angle_alpha   90.00
_cell.angle_beta   90.00
_cell.angle_gamma   90.00
#
_symmetry.space_group_name_H-M   'P 1'
#
loop_
_entity.id
_entity.type
_entity.pdbx_description
1 polymer ?
#
loop_
_entity_poly.entity_id
_entity_poly.type
_entity_poly.pdbx_seq_one_letter_code
_entity_poly.pdbx_strand_id
1 'polypeptide(L)'
;MGIMNSLLPTTPKPTDMTALTRRGALGRLAGLLAVGAWPGALASAKAESKAGGTGLRFVVLNDFHHDDEQCDPWMRALFAQVAQTERAAFCFGLGDLANAGKRESLLSMRTHAKRLGMPFYVTPGNHDLDESPIDGYFSEVFPDRLNYTFTQGGWQFVVVDTSDGNKWKDVVISEQTLAWLDQTLPTLDPTLPTVVGTHFPLAAAVRMCPLNAENLLARFVGFNLRATFSGHFHGQTEHAQGRMTMTTNVCVARVRGNHDGTEFKGYWVCDARPDGTLSRAFVPFVGPETVG
;
A
#
# COMPACT_ATOMS: atom_id res chain seq x y z
N MET A 1 15.31 -58.23 35.93
CA MET A 1 16.56 -57.74 36.52
C MET A 1 17.01 -56.51 35.73
N GLY A 2 16.91 -55.41 36.29
CA GLY A 2 17.65 -54.20 36.40
C GLY A 2 16.81 -52.98 36.16
N ILE A 3 16.32 -52.39 37.26
CA ILE A 3 15.68 -51.08 37.34
C ILE A 3 16.77 -50.04 37.37
N MET A 4 16.71 -49.04 36.54
CA MET A 4 17.51 -47.82 36.76
C MET A 4 16.64 -46.56 36.58
N ASN A 5 16.42 -45.92 37.74
CA ASN A 5 15.86 -44.59 37.91
C ASN A 5 16.74 -43.53 37.21
N SER A 6 16.14 -42.58 36.53
CA SER A 6 16.79 -41.31 36.23
C SER A 6 15.96 -40.15 36.73
N LEU A 7 16.58 -39.34 37.50
CA LEU A 7 16.14 -38.19 38.23
C LEU A 7 15.79 -37.02 37.27
N LEU A 8 14.65 -36.37 37.51
CA LEU A 8 14.27 -35.09 36.94
C LEU A 8 14.89 -33.95 37.76
N PRO A 9 15.38 -32.87 37.19
CA PRO A 9 15.76 -31.67 37.92
C PRO A 9 14.56 -30.77 38.22
N THR A 10 14.53 -30.33 39.46
CA THR A 10 13.55 -29.44 40.09
C THR A 10 13.70 -28.02 39.63
N THR A 11 12.56 -27.37 39.29
CA THR A 11 12.44 -25.92 39.06
C THR A 11 12.45 -25.12 40.35
N PRO A 12 13.09 -23.93 40.42
CA PRO A 12 12.98 -23.04 41.59
C PRO A 12 11.69 -22.21 41.52
N LYS A 13 11.09 -22.02 42.70
CA LYS A 13 9.91 -21.16 42.98
C LYS A 13 10.26 -19.68 42.84
N PRO A 14 9.30 -18.83 42.47
CA PRO A 14 9.46 -17.39 42.46
C PRO A 14 9.33 -16.82 43.86
N THR A 15 10.26 -15.96 44.23
CA THR A 15 10.27 -15.15 45.48
C THR A 15 9.35 -13.96 45.35
N ASP A 16 8.48 -13.87 46.33
CA ASP A 16 7.60 -12.78 46.72
C ASP A 16 8.37 -11.46 46.88
N MET A 17 7.89 -10.37 46.29
CA MET A 17 8.27 -9.00 46.68
C MET A 17 7.04 -8.16 46.92
N THR A 18 6.80 -8.00 48.17
CA THR A 18 5.83 -7.18 48.86
C THR A 18 5.87 -5.69 48.46
N ALA A 19 4.67 -5.21 48.26
CA ALA A 19 4.12 -3.87 48.47
C ALA A 19 5.00 -2.79 49.10
N LEU A 20 5.06 -1.63 48.44
CA LEU A 20 5.29 -0.35 49.09
C LEU A 20 4.15 0.62 48.84
N THR A 21 3.56 1.05 49.93
CA THR A 21 2.37 1.84 50.11
C THR A 21 2.54 3.30 49.71
N ARG A 22 1.41 3.87 49.26
CA ARG A 22 1.14 5.31 49.13
C ARG A 22 1.28 6.00 50.49
N ARG A 23 1.90 7.20 50.50
CA ARG A 23 1.41 8.41 51.21
C ARG A 23 2.45 9.53 51.20
N GLY A 24 1.98 10.72 50.74
CA GLY A 24 2.23 11.97 51.43
C GLY A 24 3.24 12.90 50.80
N ALA A 25 2.81 13.96 50.18
CA ALA A 25 2.95 15.33 50.73
C ALA A 25 2.51 16.36 49.70
N LEU A 26 1.41 17.04 50.02
CA LEU A 26 1.04 18.36 49.52
C LEU A 26 2.02 19.40 50.07
N GLY A 27 2.62 20.20 49.19
CA GLY A 27 3.37 21.41 49.54
C GLY A 27 2.99 22.52 48.56
N ARG A 28 2.15 23.43 49.02
CA ARG A 28 1.84 24.73 48.37
C ARG A 28 3.03 25.62 48.46
N LEU A 29 3.43 26.28 47.36
CA LEU A 29 4.02 27.61 47.42
C LEU A 29 3.59 28.39 46.18
N ALA A 30 2.88 29.47 46.44
CA ALA A 30 2.60 30.55 45.52
C ALA A 30 3.80 31.50 45.49
N GLY A 31 4.12 32.05 44.32
CA GLY A 31 5.19 33.07 44.26
C GLY A 31 5.39 33.63 42.86
N LEU A 32 4.77 34.77 42.63
CA LEU A 32 5.13 35.91 41.79
C LEU A 32 5.46 35.76 40.31
N LEU A 33 4.59 36.43 39.54
CA LEU A 33 4.75 36.96 38.18
C LEU A 33 5.99 37.83 38.04
N ALA A 34 6.83 37.56 37.06
CA ALA A 34 7.74 38.54 36.45
C ALA A 34 7.54 38.48 34.95
N VAL A 35 6.88 39.51 34.42
CA VAL A 35 6.75 39.77 32.99
C VAL A 35 8.10 40.31 32.51
N GLY A 36 8.81 39.51 31.75
CA GLY A 36 10.00 39.91 31.01
C GLY A 36 9.71 39.78 29.51
N ALA A 37 9.37 40.91 28.88
CA ALA A 37 9.27 41.01 27.43
C ALA A 37 10.68 40.93 26.81
N TRP A 38 10.93 39.91 26.03
CA TRP A 38 12.09 39.82 25.16
C TRP A 38 11.63 40.00 23.71
N PRO A 39 12.11 41.04 23.01
CA PRO A 39 11.87 41.21 21.59
C PRO A 39 12.94 40.43 20.83
N GLY A 40 12.69 39.15 20.63
CA GLY A 40 13.45 38.31 19.69
C GLY A 40 12.60 38.01 18.48
N ALA A 41 12.77 38.83 17.44
CA ALA A 41 12.21 38.57 16.14
C ALA A 41 12.78 37.25 15.59
N LEU A 42 12.01 36.18 15.70
CA LEU A 42 12.22 34.94 14.91
C LEU A 42 11.88 35.32 13.47
N ALA A 43 12.90 35.66 12.70
CA ALA A 43 12.84 35.72 11.26
C ALA A 43 12.52 34.29 10.80
N SER A 44 11.24 34.04 10.53
CA SER A 44 10.80 32.88 9.77
C SER A 44 11.43 32.98 8.40
N ALA A 45 12.52 32.27 8.16
CA ALA A 45 13.05 32.09 6.84
C ALA A 45 12.00 31.31 6.04
N LYS A 46 11.16 32.04 5.32
CA LYS A 46 10.39 31.53 4.21
C LYS A 46 11.38 30.99 3.20
N ALA A 47 11.61 29.69 3.22
CA ALA A 47 12.20 29.01 2.08
C ALA A 47 11.20 29.20 0.93
N GLU A 48 11.47 30.15 0.05
CA GLU A 48 10.77 30.30 -1.21
C GLU A 48 11.06 29.03 -2.03
N SER A 49 10.11 28.08 -2.01
CA SER A 49 10.12 26.96 -2.93
C SER A 49 9.86 27.51 -4.33
N LYS A 50 10.90 27.64 -5.13
CA LYS A 50 10.79 27.82 -6.58
C LYS A 50 10.33 26.51 -7.21
N ALA A 51 9.08 26.11 -6.99
CA ALA A 51 8.42 25.07 -7.74
C ALA A 51 6.97 25.47 -7.94
N GLY A 52 6.72 26.30 -8.95
CA GLY A 52 5.38 26.59 -9.43
C GLY A 52 4.76 25.43 -10.18
N GLY A 53 4.68 24.26 -9.56
CA GLY A 53 3.95 23.09 -10.08
C GLY A 53 2.64 22.94 -9.32
N THR A 54 1.54 22.78 -10.04
CA THR A 54 0.28 22.28 -9.45
C THR A 54 0.54 20.86 -8.94
N GLY A 55 0.18 20.59 -7.68
CA GLY A 55 0.32 19.24 -7.11
C GLY A 55 -0.36 18.18 -7.99
N LEU A 56 0.09 16.95 -7.87
CA LEU A 56 -0.43 15.78 -8.60
C LEU A 56 -1.43 15.04 -7.72
N ARG A 57 -2.65 14.82 -8.20
CA ARG A 57 -3.63 13.93 -7.56
C ARG A 57 -3.70 12.62 -8.31
N PHE A 58 -3.72 11.50 -7.58
CA PHE A 58 -3.94 10.17 -8.14
C PHE A 58 -4.80 9.30 -7.22
N VAL A 59 -5.38 8.26 -7.77
CA VAL A 59 -6.24 7.32 -7.05
C VAL A 59 -5.56 5.96 -6.97
N VAL A 60 -5.73 5.25 -5.85
CA VAL A 60 -5.23 3.89 -5.66
C VAL A 60 -6.42 2.96 -5.37
N LEU A 61 -6.62 2.01 -6.24
CA LEU A 61 -7.59 0.93 -6.18
C LEU A 61 -6.85 -0.41 -6.19
N ASN A 62 -7.44 -1.44 -5.62
CA ASN A 62 -6.88 -2.79 -5.56
C ASN A 62 -7.95 -3.84 -5.39
N ASP A 63 -7.65 -5.08 -5.79
CA ASP A 63 -8.47 -6.26 -5.50
C ASP A 63 -9.91 -6.10 -6.01
N PHE A 64 -10.06 -6.01 -7.32
CA PHE A 64 -11.33 -5.82 -8.01
C PHE A 64 -12.11 -7.14 -8.11
N HIS A 65 -11.41 -8.25 -8.30
CA HIS A 65 -11.95 -9.60 -8.40
C HIS A 65 -13.19 -9.70 -9.33
N HIS A 66 -13.04 -9.14 -10.53
CA HIS A 66 -14.09 -9.30 -11.54
C HIS A 66 -14.21 -10.78 -11.92
N ASP A 67 -15.36 -11.38 -11.69
CA ASP A 67 -15.59 -12.80 -11.94
C ASP A 67 -16.38 -13.04 -13.23
N ASP A 68 -17.50 -12.35 -13.36
CA ASP A 68 -18.40 -12.46 -14.47
C ASP A 68 -19.16 -11.14 -14.73
N GLU A 69 -20.08 -11.15 -15.68
CA GLU A 69 -20.88 -9.98 -16.09
C GLU A 69 -21.73 -9.38 -14.95
N GLN A 70 -22.02 -10.13 -13.88
CA GLN A 70 -22.74 -9.62 -12.72
C GLN A 70 -21.90 -8.60 -11.94
N CYS A 71 -20.57 -8.60 -12.13
CA CYS A 71 -19.66 -7.59 -11.59
C CYS A 71 -19.69 -6.28 -12.36
N ASP A 72 -20.15 -6.28 -13.61
CA ASP A 72 -20.09 -5.11 -14.50
C ASP A 72 -20.85 -3.87 -13.99
N PRO A 73 -22.07 -3.97 -13.42
CA PRO A 73 -22.74 -2.80 -12.84
C PRO A 73 -21.95 -2.19 -11.69
N TRP A 74 -21.33 -3.02 -10.85
CA TRP A 74 -20.49 -2.62 -9.74
C TRP A 74 -19.25 -1.87 -10.22
N MET A 75 -18.51 -2.44 -11.19
CA MET A 75 -17.32 -1.82 -11.75
C MET A 75 -17.65 -0.53 -12.49
N ARG A 76 -18.79 -0.46 -13.20
CA ARG A 76 -19.26 0.78 -13.82
C ARG A 76 -19.49 1.89 -12.80
N ALA A 77 -20.14 1.57 -11.68
CA ALA A 77 -20.42 2.53 -10.62
C ALA A 77 -19.11 3.02 -9.96
N LEU A 78 -18.20 2.09 -9.66
CA LEU A 78 -16.89 2.41 -9.06
C LEU A 78 -16.08 3.35 -9.97
N PHE A 79 -15.88 2.99 -11.21
CA PHE A 79 -15.10 3.81 -12.15
C PHE A 79 -15.80 5.14 -12.49
N ALA A 80 -17.14 5.17 -12.50
CA ALA A 80 -17.88 6.41 -12.67
C ALA A 80 -17.69 7.35 -11.46
N GLN A 81 -17.73 6.84 -10.22
CA GLN A 81 -17.47 7.63 -9.05
C GLN A 81 -16.06 8.23 -9.13
N VAL A 82 -15.03 7.43 -9.38
CA VAL A 82 -13.64 7.91 -9.50
C VAL A 82 -13.50 8.97 -10.59
N ALA A 83 -14.05 8.74 -11.78
CA ALA A 83 -13.93 9.66 -12.91
C ALA A 83 -14.63 11.01 -12.66
N GLN A 84 -15.77 11.00 -11.96
CA GLN A 84 -16.58 12.19 -11.75
C GLN A 84 -16.15 13.03 -10.55
N THR A 85 -15.62 12.38 -9.50
CA THR A 85 -15.40 13.05 -8.22
C THR A 85 -13.95 13.41 -7.96
N GLU A 86 -12.97 12.60 -8.44
CA GLU A 86 -11.62 12.73 -7.93
C GLU A 86 -10.74 13.71 -8.72
N ARG A 87 -11.04 13.98 -9.97
CA ARG A 87 -10.23 14.85 -10.85
C ARG A 87 -8.75 14.48 -10.82
N ALA A 88 -8.47 13.18 -10.80
CA ALA A 88 -7.12 12.65 -10.68
C ALA A 88 -6.39 12.66 -12.03
N ALA A 89 -5.08 12.71 -11.98
CA ALA A 89 -4.24 12.63 -13.18
C ALA A 89 -4.10 11.20 -13.69
N PHE A 90 -4.22 10.22 -12.81
CA PHE A 90 -4.24 8.80 -13.13
C PHE A 90 -4.83 7.96 -11.98
N CYS A 91 -5.04 6.70 -12.26
CA CYS A 91 -5.49 5.72 -11.29
C CYS A 91 -4.55 4.51 -11.29
N PHE A 92 -4.18 4.02 -10.09
CA PHE A 92 -3.57 2.71 -9.91
C PHE A 92 -4.63 1.62 -9.75
N GLY A 93 -4.35 0.44 -10.35
CA GLY A 93 -5.04 -0.81 -10.10
C GLY A 93 -4.03 -1.85 -9.61
N LEU A 94 -3.92 -2.01 -8.30
CA LEU A 94 -2.85 -2.80 -7.68
C LEU A 94 -3.23 -4.28 -7.55
N GLY A 95 -3.45 -4.93 -8.69
CA GLY A 95 -3.63 -6.36 -8.83
C GLY A 95 -5.01 -6.90 -8.49
N ASP A 96 -5.16 -8.19 -8.74
CA ASP A 96 -6.42 -8.93 -8.61
C ASP A 96 -7.56 -8.25 -9.36
N LEU A 97 -7.30 -7.93 -10.63
CA LEU A 97 -8.31 -7.36 -11.53
C LEU A 97 -9.40 -8.38 -11.82
N ALA A 98 -9.00 -9.63 -12.08
CA ALA A 98 -9.89 -10.78 -12.27
C ALA A 98 -9.92 -11.67 -11.02
N ASN A 99 -11.02 -12.40 -10.82
CA ASN A 99 -11.17 -13.32 -9.69
C ASN A 99 -10.46 -14.67 -9.91
N ALA A 100 -10.25 -15.07 -11.17
CA ALA A 100 -9.64 -16.35 -11.53
C ALA A 100 -8.83 -16.26 -12.83
N GLY A 101 -8.21 -15.14 -13.12
CA GLY A 101 -7.36 -14.93 -14.29
C GLY A 101 -8.03 -15.14 -15.64
N LYS A 102 -9.36 -15.19 -15.71
CA LYS A 102 -10.10 -15.40 -16.94
C LYS A 102 -9.87 -14.23 -17.92
N ARG A 103 -9.57 -14.56 -19.16
CA ARG A 103 -9.33 -13.56 -20.22
C ARG A 103 -10.50 -12.58 -20.38
N GLU A 104 -11.73 -13.09 -20.30
CA GLU A 104 -12.96 -12.30 -20.44
C GLU A 104 -13.09 -11.28 -19.31
N SER A 105 -12.77 -11.68 -18.07
CA SER A 105 -12.78 -10.80 -16.91
C SER A 105 -11.74 -9.69 -17.03
N LEU A 106 -10.52 -10.01 -17.47
CA LEU A 106 -9.47 -9.02 -17.72
C LEU A 106 -9.84 -8.05 -18.86
N LEU A 107 -10.46 -8.54 -19.94
CA LEU A 107 -10.97 -7.71 -21.03
C LEU A 107 -12.11 -6.78 -20.57
N SER A 108 -13.01 -7.28 -19.72
CA SER A 108 -14.06 -6.47 -19.10
C SER A 108 -13.45 -5.36 -18.25
N MET A 109 -12.50 -5.69 -17.38
CA MET A 109 -11.78 -4.70 -16.57
C MET A 109 -11.07 -3.64 -17.42
N ARG A 110 -10.40 -4.03 -18.51
CA ARG A 110 -9.80 -3.07 -19.45
C ARG A 110 -10.86 -2.17 -20.10
N THR A 111 -12.03 -2.71 -20.37
CA THR A 111 -13.15 -1.95 -20.96
C THR A 111 -13.73 -0.95 -19.94
N HIS A 112 -13.89 -1.36 -18.69
CA HIS A 112 -14.33 -0.47 -17.62
C HIS A 112 -13.30 0.64 -17.35
N ALA A 113 -12.01 0.33 -17.33
CA ALA A 113 -10.94 1.29 -17.11
C ALA A 113 -10.92 2.42 -18.16
N LYS A 114 -11.30 2.16 -19.42
CA LYS A 114 -11.43 3.22 -20.44
C LYS A 114 -12.43 4.31 -20.07
N ARG A 115 -13.39 4.02 -19.19
CA ARG A 115 -14.40 4.98 -18.71
C ARG A 115 -13.84 5.97 -17.69
N LEU A 116 -12.66 5.71 -17.12
CA LEU A 116 -12.00 6.64 -16.21
C LEU A 116 -11.66 7.98 -16.90
N GLY A 117 -11.41 7.97 -18.22
CA GLY A 117 -10.96 9.14 -18.95
C GLY A 117 -9.56 9.62 -18.56
N MET A 118 -8.82 8.79 -17.80
CA MET A 118 -7.45 9.03 -17.36
C MET A 118 -6.63 7.74 -17.46
N PRO A 119 -5.28 7.79 -17.44
CA PRO A 119 -4.45 6.60 -17.42
C PRO A 119 -4.79 5.67 -16.26
N PHE A 120 -4.85 4.38 -16.54
CA PHE A 120 -5.01 3.32 -15.56
C PHE A 120 -3.75 2.45 -15.56
N TYR A 121 -2.94 2.60 -14.51
CA TYR A 121 -1.69 1.88 -14.32
C TYR A 121 -1.93 0.67 -13.45
N VAL A 122 -1.66 -0.52 -13.97
CA VAL A 122 -1.98 -1.79 -13.31
C VAL A 122 -0.73 -2.62 -13.06
N THR A 123 -0.77 -3.49 -12.07
CA THR A 123 0.14 -4.63 -11.86
C THR A 123 -0.72 -5.88 -11.69
N PRO A 124 -0.22 -7.09 -12.00
CA PRO A 124 -0.98 -8.28 -11.71
C PRO A 124 -1.03 -8.55 -10.21
N GLY A 125 -2.09 -9.24 -9.77
CA GLY A 125 -2.15 -9.95 -8.53
C GLY A 125 -2.14 -11.47 -8.77
N ASN A 126 -2.14 -12.27 -7.72
CA ASN A 126 -2.11 -13.72 -7.86
C ASN A 126 -3.38 -14.28 -8.52
N HIS A 127 -4.52 -13.61 -8.36
CA HIS A 127 -5.75 -14.01 -9.02
C HIS A 127 -5.81 -13.67 -10.52
N ASP A 128 -4.94 -12.79 -11.00
CA ASP A 128 -4.85 -12.45 -12.43
C ASP A 128 -4.01 -13.47 -13.21
N LEU A 129 -3.22 -14.27 -12.50
CA LEU A 129 -2.30 -15.23 -13.08
C LEU A 129 -2.93 -16.59 -13.09
N ASP A 130 -2.95 -17.17 -14.27
CA ASP A 130 -3.42 -18.51 -14.53
C ASP A 130 -2.31 -19.53 -14.15
N GLU A 131 -2.67 -20.77 -13.96
CA GLU A 131 -1.69 -21.84 -13.66
C GLU A 131 -0.78 -22.17 -14.85
N SER A 132 -1.18 -21.76 -16.01
CA SER A 132 -0.45 -21.96 -17.27
C SER A 132 -0.17 -20.58 -17.89
N PRO A 133 0.54 -20.19 -18.61
CA PRO A 133 1.78 -19.51 -18.81
C PRO A 133 2.12 -18.56 -17.63
N ILE A 134 3.36 -18.14 -17.51
CA ILE A 134 3.93 -17.42 -16.32
C ILE A 134 3.11 -16.18 -15.93
N ASP A 135 2.53 -15.48 -16.88
CA ASP A 135 1.75 -14.24 -16.72
C ASP A 135 0.32 -14.34 -17.29
N GLY A 136 -0.10 -15.54 -17.68
CA GLY A 136 -1.46 -15.86 -18.12
C GLY A 136 -1.96 -14.93 -19.21
N TYR A 137 -3.25 -14.66 -19.15
CA TYR A 137 -3.88 -13.68 -20.04
C TYR A 137 -3.62 -12.22 -19.65
N PHE A 138 -2.98 -11.99 -18.47
CA PHE A 138 -2.73 -10.63 -18.01
C PHE A 138 -1.87 -9.85 -18.99
N SER A 139 -0.71 -10.40 -19.40
CA SER A 139 0.19 -9.71 -20.34
C SER A 139 -0.38 -9.55 -21.75
N GLU A 140 -1.31 -10.41 -22.18
CA GLU A 140 -2.04 -10.22 -23.43
C GLU A 140 -2.98 -9.00 -23.34
N VAL A 141 -3.69 -8.88 -22.21
CA VAL A 141 -4.71 -7.84 -22.04
C VAL A 141 -4.08 -6.51 -21.61
N PHE A 142 -3.02 -6.55 -20.79
CA PHE A 142 -2.31 -5.40 -20.28
C PHE A 142 -0.81 -5.50 -20.62
N PRO A 143 -0.41 -5.33 -21.89
CA PRO A 143 0.97 -5.43 -22.31
C PRO A 143 1.84 -4.40 -21.60
N ASP A 144 3.09 -4.79 -21.28
CA ASP A 144 4.09 -3.96 -20.59
C ASP A 144 3.65 -3.46 -19.20
N ARG A 145 2.86 -4.27 -18.46
CA ARG A 145 2.32 -3.91 -17.14
C ARG A 145 2.74 -4.84 -16.01
N LEU A 146 3.79 -5.63 -16.19
CA LEU A 146 4.39 -6.40 -15.09
C LEU A 146 5.27 -5.48 -14.24
N ASN A 147 6.38 -5.01 -14.82
CA ASN A 147 7.31 -4.09 -14.16
C ASN A 147 7.54 -2.87 -15.06
N TYR A 148 7.33 -1.67 -14.55
CA TYR A 148 7.53 -0.45 -15.32
C TYR A 148 7.67 0.77 -14.44
N THR A 149 8.12 1.87 -15.02
CA THR A 149 8.23 3.17 -14.37
C THR A 149 7.57 4.26 -15.21
N PHE A 150 7.15 5.32 -14.55
CA PHE A 150 6.75 6.55 -15.19
C PHE A 150 6.99 7.74 -14.28
N THR A 151 7.06 8.93 -14.85
CA THR A 151 7.20 10.18 -14.11
C THR A 151 6.02 11.10 -14.43
N GLN A 152 5.42 11.68 -13.40
CA GLN A 152 4.33 12.62 -13.56
C GLN A 152 4.32 13.63 -12.41
N GLY A 153 4.11 14.92 -12.72
CA GLY A 153 4.02 15.98 -11.71
C GLY A 153 5.28 16.14 -10.84
N GLY A 154 6.46 15.77 -11.34
CA GLY A 154 7.72 15.80 -10.60
C GLY A 154 7.91 14.64 -9.62
N TRP A 155 7.05 13.61 -9.68
CA TRP A 155 7.16 12.38 -8.92
C TRP A 155 7.52 11.21 -9.83
N GLN A 156 8.25 10.26 -9.29
CA GLN A 156 8.55 8.97 -9.92
C GLN A 156 7.66 7.88 -9.35
N PHE A 157 7.18 7.02 -10.22
CA PHE A 157 6.36 5.86 -9.89
C PHE A 157 7.04 4.61 -10.43
N VAL A 158 7.22 3.63 -9.55
CA VAL A 158 7.80 2.33 -9.88
C VAL A 158 6.74 1.28 -9.57
N VAL A 159 6.25 0.60 -10.59
CA VAL A 159 5.25 -0.47 -10.45
C VAL A 159 5.97 -1.79 -10.60
N VAL A 160 5.77 -2.68 -9.63
CA VAL A 160 6.54 -3.92 -9.51
C VAL A 160 5.59 -5.10 -9.32
N ASP A 161 5.73 -6.08 -10.19
CA ASP A 161 5.11 -7.39 -10.00
C ASP A 161 5.76 -8.14 -8.84
N THR A 162 4.98 -8.41 -7.82
CA THR A 162 5.40 -9.14 -6.63
C THR A 162 4.74 -10.52 -6.53
N SER A 163 4.09 -10.97 -7.60
CA SER A 163 3.39 -12.25 -7.64
C SER A 163 4.37 -13.43 -7.79
N ASP A 164 3.93 -14.61 -7.36
CA ASP A 164 4.62 -15.88 -7.52
C ASP A 164 3.60 -16.88 -8.10
N GLY A 165 3.27 -16.68 -9.38
CA GLY A 165 2.14 -17.35 -10.01
C GLY A 165 0.83 -17.05 -9.25
N ASN A 166 0.00 -18.06 -9.05
CA ASN A 166 -1.27 -17.93 -8.34
C ASN A 166 -1.17 -18.18 -6.82
N LYS A 167 0.04 -18.22 -6.25
CA LYS A 167 0.22 -18.36 -4.80
C LYS A 167 -0.32 -17.15 -4.07
N TRP A 168 -1.05 -17.38 -2.99
CA TRP A 168 -1.64 -16.33 -2.17
C TRP A 168 -0.85 -16.06 -0.86
N LYS A 169 0.08 -16.93 -0.49
CA LYS A 169 0.93 -16.80 0.71
C LYS A 169 2.30 -17.43 0.46
N ASP A 170 3.24 -17.14 1.35
CA ASP A 170 4.62 -17.64 1.27
C ASP A 170 5.26 -17.35 -0.09
N VAL A 171 4.90 -16.19 -0.64
CA VAL A 171 5.30 -15.70 -1.96
C VAL A 171 6.75 -15.25 -1.93
N VAL A 172 7.46 -15.48 -3.02
CA VAL A 172 8.83 -15.00 -3.25
C VAL A 172 8.84 -14.14 -4.51
N ILE A 173 9.22 -12.86 -4.36
CA ILE A 173 9.43 -11.96 -5.51
C ILE A 173 10.52 -12.57 -6.39
N SER A 174 10.24 -12.69 -7.68
CA SER A 174 11.10 -13.41 -8.61
C SER A 174 12.47 -12.72 -8.79
N GLU A 175 13.52 -13.51 -9.03
CA GLU A 175 14.85 -13.00 -9.38
C GLU A 175 14.81 -12.14 -10.65
N GLN A 176 13.90 -12.42 -11.59
CA GLN A 176 13.70 -11.62 -12.79
C GLN A 176 13.22 -10.20 -12.45
N THR A 177 12.24 -10.08 -11.55
CA THR A 177 11.74 -8.79 -11.06
C THR A 177 12.85 -8.02 -10.32
N LEU A 178 13.60 -8.71 -9.45
CA LEU A 178 14.72 -8.10 -8.72
C LEU A 178 15.83 -7.62 -9.66
N ALA A 179 16.19 -8.41 -10.68
CA ALA A 179 17.15 -8.04 -11.69
C ALA A 179 16.66 -6.86 -12.56
N TRP A 180 15.37 -6.80 -12.88
CA TRP A 180 14.76 -5.66 -13.56
C TRP A 180 14.93 -4.37 -12.73
N LEU A 181 14.73 -4.42 -11.42
CA LEU A 181 14.96 -3.28 -10.53
C LEU A 181 16.43 -2.87 -10.54
N ASP A 182 17.38 -3.83 -10.48
CA ASP A 182 18.81 -3.56 -10.52
C ASP A 182 19.26 -2.86 -11.81
N GLN A 183 18.59 -3.11 -12.93
CA GLN A 183 18.82 -2.45 -14.21
C GLN A 183 18.11 -1.10 -14.34
N THR A 184 16.91 -0.99 -13.76
CA THR A 184 16.04 0.17 -13.97
C THR A 184 16.36 1.32 -13.00
N LEU A 185 16.56 1.02 -11.71
CA LEU A 185 16.78 2.05 -10.70
C LEU A 185 17.97 2.98 -10.99
N PRO A 186 19.13 2.51 -11.52
CA PRO A 186 20.22 3.40 -11.90
C PRO A 186 19.87 4.42 -13.00
N THR A 187 18.76 4.23 -13.72
CA THR A 187 18.29 5.16 -14.77
C THR A 187 17.37 6.25 -14.23
N LEU A 188 16.94 6.12 -12.97
CA LEU A 188 16.02 7.05 -12.30
C LEU A 188 16.79 8.10 -11.49
N ASP A 189 16.15 9.23 -11.22
CA ASP A 189 16.70 10.26 -10.34
C ASP A 189 16.39 9.92 -8.87
N PRO A 190 17.38 9.57 -8.03
CA PRO A 190 17.14 9.19 -6.65
C PRO A 190 16.66 10.36 -5.78
N THR A 191 16.76 11.61 -6.23
CA THR A 191 16.33 12.80 -5.48
C THR A 191 14.84 13.09 -5.63
N LEU A 192 14.22 12.65 -6.73
CA LEU A 192 12.80 12.83 -6.94
C LEU A 192 11.96 11.99 -5.96
N PRO A 193 10.86 12.56 -5.42
CA PRO A 193 9.96 11.78 -4.59
C PRO A 193 9.40 10.60 -5.37
N THR A 194 9.51 9.41 -4.78
CA THR A 194 9.21 8.14 -5.42
C THR A 194 8.10 7.40 -4.70
N VAL A 195 7.19 6.82 -5.45
CA VAL A 195 6.12 5.92 -4.99
C VAL A 195 6.30 4.56 -5.64
N VAL A 196 6.16 3.49 -4.86
CA VAL A 196 6.16 2.11 -5.36
C VAL A 196 4.75 1.54 -5.25
N GLY A 197 4.25 0.96 -6.35
CA GLY A 197 3.00 0.22 -6.42
C GLY A 197 3.26 -1.27 -6.58
N THR A 198 2.65 -2.11 -5.74
CA THR A 198 2.76 -3.58 -5.77
C THR A 198 1.41 -4.22 -5.50
N HIS A 199 1.26 -5.51 -5.79
CA HIS A 199 0.07 -6.22 -5.32
C HIS A 199 0.26 -6.72 -3.89
N PHE A 200 1.30 -7.49 -3.61
CA PHE A 200 1.58 -7.97 -2.25
C PHE A 200 2.12 -6.87 -1.34
N PRO A 201 1.73 -6.84 -0.05
CA PRO A 201 2.21 -5.85 0.91
C PRO A 201 3.71 -6.00 1.18
N LEU A 202 4.43 -4.88 1.36
CA LEU A 202 5.88 -4.90 1.60
C LEU A 202 6.25 -4.72 3.08
N ALA A 203 5.30 -4.38 3.95
CA ALA A 203 5.55 -4.27 5.38
C ALA A 203 5.56 -5.65 6.03
N ALA A 204 6.65 -6.06 6.64
CA ALA A 204 6.81 -7.38 7.28
C ALA A 204 5.77 -7.65 8.40
N ALA A 205 5.18 -6.59 8.98
CA ALA A 205 4.12 -6.72 9.98
C ALA A 205 2.75 -7.09 9.38
N VAL A 206 2.58 -6.98 8.05
CA VAL A 206 1.33 -7.31 7.36
C VAL A 206 1.38 -8.77 6.93
N ARG A 207 0.30 -9.50 7.21
CA ARG A 207 0.17 -10.89 6.74
C ARG A 207 0.31 -10.97 5.22
N MET A 208 0.86 -12.06 4.73
CA MET A 208 1.06 -12.33 3.30
C MET A 208 2.07 -11.39 2.63
N CYS A 209 2.93 -10.72 3.42
CA CYS A 209 4.12 -10.06 2.90
C CYS A 209 5.04 -11.10 2.24
N PRO A 210 5.60 -10.86 1.06
CA PRO A 210 6.56 -11.77 0.43
C PRO A 210 7.74 -12.07 1.34
N LEU A 211 8.23 -13.32 1.32
CA LEU A 211 9.31 -13.79 2.19
C LEU A 211 10.63 -13.03 1.99
N ASN A 212 10.80 -12.39 0.83
CA ASN A 212 11.98 -11.60 0.46
C ASN A 212 11.64 -10.14 0.14
N ALA A 213 10.58 -9.58 0.73
CA ALA A 213 10.18 -8.18 0.51
C ALA A 213 11.30 -7.17 0.84
N GLU A 214 12.12 -7.50 1.83
CA GLU A 214 13.30 -6.67 2.18
C GLU A 214 14.31 -6.55 1.04
N ASN A 215 14.45 -7.58 0.19
CA ASN A 215 15.34 -7.52 -0.97
C ASN A 215 14.88 -6.49 -2.00
N LEU A 216 13.57 -6.31 -2.14
CA LEU A 216 12.99 -5.24 -2.96
C LEU A 216 13.25 -3.88 -2.32
N LEU A 217 12.91 -3.71 -1.04
CA LEU A 217 13.06 -2.44 -0.33
C LEU A 217 14.52 -1.99 -0.23
N ALA A 218 15.46 -2.92 -0.08
CA ALA A 218 16.89 -2.63 -0.02
C ALA A 218 17.41 -1.94 -1.29
N ARG A 219 16.81 -2.21 -2.45
CA ARG A 219 17.18 -1.58 -3.72
C ARG A 219 16.84 -0.10 -3.80
N PHE A 220 15.91 0.35 -2.97
CA PHE A 220 15.54 1.76 -2.87
C PHE A 220 16.36 2.54 -1.84
N VAL A 221 17.38 1.93 -1.24
CA VAL A 221 18.31 2.66 -0.35
C VAL A 221 18.99 3.76 -1.16
N GLY A 222 18.90 5.00 -0.66
CA GLY A 222 19.38 6.19 -1.36
C GLY A 222 18.32 6.91 -2.20
N PHE A 223 17.17 6.31 -2.47
CA PHE A 223 16.06 6.97 -3.12
C PHE A 223 15.22 7.80 -2.13
N ASN A 224 14.60 8.86 -2.64
CA ASN A 224 13.59 9.63 -1.91
C ASN A 224 12.24 8.89 -1.93
N LEU A 225 12.23 7.64 -1.44
CA LEU A 225 11.03 6.79 -1.37
C LEU A 225 10.07 7.34 -0.32
N ARG A 226 8.86 7.70 -0.75
CA ARG A 226 7.83 8.37 0.07
C ARG A 226 6.71 7.43 0.49
N ALA A 227 6.32 6.52 -0.39
CA ALA A 227 5.27 5.56 -0.09
C ALA A 227 5.39 4.28 -0.89
N THR A 228 4.88 3.19 -0.32
CA THR A 228 4.45 2.02 -1.06
C THR A 228 2.94 1.82 -0.88
N PHE A 229 2.26 1.46 -1.96
CA PHE A 229 0.85 1.09 -1.94
C PHE A 229 0.70 -0.35 -2.40
N SER A 230 -0.13 -1.10 -1.68
CA SER A 230 -0.36 -2.53 -1.98
C SER A 230 -1.81 -2.92 -1.76
N GLY A 231 -2.23 -4.00 -2.42
CA GLY A 231 -3.49 -4.69 -2.23
C GLY A 231 -3.33 -5.97 -1.42
N HIS A 232 -3.92 -7.06 -1.92
CA HIS A 232 -3.84 -8.44 -1.47
C HIS A 232 -4.36 -8.70 -0.05
N PHE A 233 -3.97 -7.92 0.94
CA PHE A 233 -4.40 -8.08 2.33
C PHE A 233 -5.87 -7.71 2.54
N HIS A 234 -6.51 -7.01 1.61
CA HIS A 234 -7.90 -6.55 1.72
C HIS A 234 -8.19 -5.92 3.10
N GLY A 235 -7.35 -5.02 3.54
CA GLY A 235 -7.50 -4.34 4.83
C GLY A 235 -6.63 -3.10 4.88
N GLN A 236 -7.00 -2.15 5.73
CA GLN A 236 -6.25 -0.92 5.88
C GLN A 236 -5.14 -1.09 6.90
N THR A 237 -3.89 -0.97 6.42
CA THR A 237 -2.71 -0.90 7.29
C THR A 237 -1.85 0.28 6.91
N GLU A 238 -1.10 0.78 7.89
CA GLU A 238 -0.12 1.83 7.71
C GLU A 238 1.10 1.56 8.57
N HIS A 239 2.26 1.48 7.94
CA HIS A 239 3.53 1.24 8.60
C HIS A 239 4.55 2.28 8.13
N ALA A 240 5.03 3.10 9.06
CA ALA A 240 6.06 4.10 8.77
C ALA A 240 7.47 3.50 8.96
N GLN A 241 8.35 3.77 8.00
CA GLN A 241 9.78 3.45 8.08
C GLN A 241 10.58 4.65 7.58
N GLY A 242 11.19 5.38 8.49
CA GLY A 242 11.86 6.64 8.15
C GLY A 242 10.90 7.66 7.55
N ARG A 243 11.12 8.03 6.30
CA ARG A 243 10.25 8.98 5.55
C ARG A 243 9.19 8.26 4.70
N MET A 244 9.29 6.96 4.57
CA MET A 244 8.39 6.13 3.77
C MET A 244 7.22 5.66 4.62
N THR A 245 6.04 5.62 4.01
CA THR A 245 4.86 4.94 4.55
C THR A 245 4.47 3.78 3.65
N MET A 246 4.31 2.60 4.22
CA MET A 246 3.80 1.41 3.53
C MET A 246 2.33 1.23 3.87
N THR A 247 1.48 1.17 2.84
CA THR A 247 0.03 1.22 3.01
C THR A 247 -0.65 0.10 2.22
N THR A 248 -1.58 -0.60 2.86
CA THR A 248 -2.55 -1.46 2.18
C THR A 248 -3.94 -0.83 2.22
N ASN A 249 -4.87 -1.38 1.45
CA ASN A 249 -6.24 -0.91 1.41
C ASN A 249 -7.24 -2.07 1.42
N VAL A 250 -8.49 -1.77 1.75
CA VAL A 250 -9.62 -2.69 1.58
C VAL A 250 -9.84 -2.99 0.10
N CYS A 251 -10.40 -4.14 -0.21
CA CYS A 251 -10.70 -4.49 -1.59
C CYS A 251 -11.88 -3.68 -2.13
N VAL A 252 -11.91 -3.47 -3.45
CA VAL A 252 -13.06 -2.85 -4.12
C VAL A 252 -13.99 -3.89 -4.76
N ALA A 253 -13.76 -5.16 -4.49
CA ALA A 253 -14.50 -6.27 -5.06
C ALA A 253 -15.98 -6.29 -4.65
N ARG A 254 -16.84 -6.70 -5.57
CA ARG A 254 -18.24 -7.06 -5.29
C ARG A 254 -18.33 -8.39 -4.51
N VAL A 255 -17.51 -9.36 -4.89
CA VAL A 255 -17.65 -10.77 -4.46
C VAL A 255 -16.69 -11.19 -3.34
N ARG A 256 -15.79 -10.33 -2.90
CA ARG A 256 -14.80 -10.63 -1.86
C ARG A 256 -15.01 -9.75 -0.63
N GLY A 257 -14.76 -10.31 0.55
CA GLY A 257 -14.70 -9.59 1.81
C GLY A 257 -13.32 -9.01 2.09
N ASN A 258 -13.22 -8.23 3.17
CA ASN A 258 -11.96 -7.75 3.71
C ASN A 258 -11.41 -8.72 4.76
N HIS A 259 -10.09 -8.82 4.87
CA HIS A 259 -9.42 -9.74 5.79
C HIS A 259 -9.18 -9.13 7.17
N ASP A 260 -9.44 -7.84 7.33
CA ASP A 260 -9.41 -7.11 8.60
C ASP A 260 -10.76 -7.12 9.34
N GLY A 261 -11.76 -7.79 8.77
CA GLY A 261 -13.12 -7.90 9.34
C GLY A 261 -14.01 -6.70 9.06
N THR A 262 -13.55 -5.71 8.32
CA THR A 262 -14.40 -4.58 7.89
C THR A 262 -15.25 -4.96 6.68
N GLU A 263 -16.40 -4.29 6.52
CA GLU A 263 -17.32 -4.53 5.41
C GLU A 263 -17.29 -3.43 4.35
N PHE A 264 -16.77 -2.25 4.71
CA PHE A 264 -16.74 -1.12 3.80
C PHE A 264 -15.76 -1.35 2.64
N LYS A 265 -16.09 -0.75 1.50
CA LYS A 265 -15.27 -0.72 0.29
C LYS A 265 -14.84 0.71 0.02
N GLY A 266 -13.76 0.87 -0.73
CA GLY A 266 -13.30 2.20 -1.09
C GLY A 266 -11.85 2.24 -1.55
N TYR A 267 -11.37 3.44 -1.74
CA TYR A 267 -10.06 3.67 -2.34
C TYR A 267 -9.34 4.85 -1.71
N TRP A 268 -8.03 4.92 -1.94
CA TRP A 268 -7.25 6.07 -1.56
C TRP A 268 -7.23 7.13 -2.65
N VAL A 269 -7.46 8.38 -2.26
CA VAL A 269 -7.14 9.58 -3.05
C VAL A 269 -5.90 10.20 -2.47
N CYS A 270 -4.89 10.34 -3.31
CA CYS A 270 -3.57 10.80 -2.93
C CYS A 270 -3.26 12.15 -3.56
N ASP A 271 -2.80 13.10 -2.74
CA ASP A 271 -2.30 14.39 -3.21
C ASP A 271 -0.78 14.45 -2.98
N ALA A 272 -0.03 14.42 -4.08
CA ALA A 272 1.42 14.50 -4.14
C ALA A 272 1.85 15.93 -4.46
N ARG A 273 2.55 16.59 -3.52
CA ARG A 273 2.98 17.98 -3.65
C ARG A 273 4.38 18.09 -4.23
N PRO A 274 4.71 19.21 -4.88
CA PRO A 274 6.05 19.42 -5.44
C PRO A 274 7.19 19.38 -4.41
N ASP A 275 6.90 19.63 -3.14
CA ASP A 275 7.85 19.56 -2.04
C ASP A 275 8.15 18.13 -1.55
N GLY A 276 7.57 17.12 -2.21
CA GLY A 276 7.69 15.72 -1.83
C GLY A 276 6.76 15.28 -0.70
N THR A 277 5.83 16.12 -0.28
CA THR A 277 4.78 15.75 0.68
C THR A 277 3.69 14.95 -0.04
N LEU A 278 3.34 13.80 0.54
CA LEU A 278 2.23 12.96 0.09
C LEU A 278 1.19 12.88 1.20
N SER A 279 -0.03 13.29 0.88
CA SER A 279 -1.20 13.08 1.74
C SER A 279 -2.20 12.15 1.06
N ARG A 280 -3.01 11.45 1.84
CA ARG A 280 -4.05 10.57 1.32
C ARG A 280 -5.32 10.66 2.14
N ALA A 281 -6.45 10.47 1.50
CA ALA A 281 -7.75 10.38 2.11
C ALA A 281 -8.45 9.12 1.60
N PHE A 282 -9.11 8.39 2.51
CA PHE A 282 -9.95 7.26 2.13
C PHE A 282 -11.30 7.78 1.64
N VAL A 283 -11.73 7.29 0.48
CA VAL A 283 -13.04 7.59 -0.09
C VAL A 283 -13.85 6.30 -0.11
N PRO A 284 -14.96 6.24 0.64
CA PRO A 284 -15.82 5.07 0.64
C PRO A 284 -16.53 4.90 -0.69
N PHE A 285 -16.73 3.65 -1.09
CA PHE A 285 -17.53 3.28 -2.23
C PHE A 285 -18.70 2.40 -1.79
N VAL A 286 -19.90 2.85 -2.13
CA VAL A 286 -21.12 2.08 -1.94
C VAL A 286 -21.61 1.69 -3.34
N GLY A 287 -21.48 0.42 -3.65
CA GLY A 287 -21.94 -0.09 -4.94
C GLY A 287 -23.46 -0.06 -5.10
N PRO A 288 -23.96 -0.24 -6.32
CA PRO A 288 -25.40 -0.37 -6.54
C PRO A 288 -25.95 -1.56 -5.74
N GLU A 289 -27.14 -1.41 -5.16
CA GLU A 289 -27.87 -2.52 -4.56
C GLU A 289 -28.03 -3.64 -5.59
N THR A 290 -27.68 -4.85 -5.23
CA THR A 290 -27.98 -6.02 -6.04
C THR A 290 -29.49 -6.22 -6.01
N VAL A 291 -30.16 -5.85 -7.10
CA VAL A 291 -31.53 -6.29 -7.30
C VAL A 291 -31.48 -7.81 -7.39
N GLY A 292 -31.92 -8.48 -6.32
CA GLY A 292 -31.97 -9.94 -6.20
C GLY A 292 -33.03 -10.56 -7.11
#